data_f5af5a14db7ba550bf9d089d889ffe77
#
_entry.id   f5af5a14db7ba550bf9d089d889ffe77
#
_cell.length_a   1.000
_cell.length_b   1.000
_cell.length_c   1.000
_cell.angle_alpha   90.00
_cell.angle_beta   90.00
_cell.angle_gamma   90.00
#
_symmetry.space_group_name_H-M   'P 1'
#
loop_
_entity.id
_entity.type
_entity.pdbx_description
1 polymer ?
#
loop_
_entity_poly.entity_id
_entity_poly.type
_entity_poly.pdbx_seq_one_letter_code
_entity_poly.pdbx_strand_id
1 'polypeptide(L)'
;MNLEMTIISSGTGGIIEENRTLNQHLVKKPLTKTLIDAAKEGTPLLKLGKGTPRVMIISGIHGNELPPQISSVRLINEINVIKLRGTIYFIPFAIPKAIMQNSRRFDGFDMNRSAYKPGTISNDILKLLKSLKIGALADFHSTQKNSNPGVQSIFCSKKPCYESFKMAKYIAENTSSKIICQENAGTLFTGALEDEANLSGTPAVTCEVVSNNGWVEKGSPERSYHQMRTFLDYAGFKLMELTDVHP
;
A
#
# COMPACT_ATOMS: atom_id res chain seq x y z
N MET A 1 19.40 12.23 -2.50
CA MET A 1 18.29 11.47 -3.11
C MET A 1 17.18 12.42 -3.51
N ASN A 2 16.46 12.17 -4.63
CA ASN A 2 15.27 12.97 -4.95
C ASN A 2 14.07 12.39 -4.16
N LEU A 3 13.74 13.05 -3.06
CA LEU A 3 12.51 12.84 -2.31
C LEU A 3 11.58 14.01 -2.65
N GLU A 4 10.40 13.69 -3.17
CA GLU A 4 9.36 14.67 -3.47
C GLU A 4 8.08 14.23 -2.79
N MET A 5 7.33 15.15 -2.20
CA MET A 5 6.06 14.89 -1.56
C MET A 5 4.99 15.85 -2.08
N THR A 6 3.82 15.31 -2.39
CA THR A 6 2.65 16.08 -2.84
C THR A 6 1.40 15.59 -2.13
N ILE A 7 0.40 16.45 -1.99
CA ILE A 7 -0.93 16.09 -1.51
C ILE A 7 -1.82 15.87 -2.73
N ILE A 8 -2.39 14.68 -2.87
CA ILE A 8 -3.20 14.31 -4.02
C ILE A 8 -4.72 14.45 -3.78
N SER A 9 -5.13 14.61 -2.51
CA SER A 9 -6.52 14.89 -2.14
C SER A 9 -6.58 15.58 -0.78
N SER A 10 -6.97 16.84 -0.75
CA SER A 10 -7.08 17.61 0.50
C SER A 10 -8.30 17.19 1.36
N GLY A 11 -9.36 16.69 0.74
CA GLY A 11 -10.58 16.29 1.45
C GLY A 11 -10.41 15.08 2.38
N THR A 12 -9.30 14.35 2.27
CA THR A 12 -9.02 13.15 3.06
C THR A 12 -8.19 13.41 4.33
N GLY A 13 -7.76 14.67 4.56
CA GLY A 13 -6.85 15.05 5.65
C GLY A 13 -7.34 14.68 7.04
N GLY A 14 -6.41 14.28 7.92
CA GLY A 14 -6.71 13.88 9.29
C GLY A 14 -5.47 13.82 10.18
N ILE A 15 -5.68 13.94 11.48
CA ILE A 15 -4.63 13.96 12.50
C ILE A 15 -4.27 12.52 12.89
N ILE A 16 -3.29 11.94 12.19
CA ILE A 16 -2.86 10.53 12.37
C ILE A 16 -2.52 10.21 13.84
N GLU A 17 -1.98 11.19 14.57
CA GLU A 17 -1.58 11.03 15.97
C GLU A 17 -2.77 10.71 16.90
N GLU A 18 -4.00 11.04 16.53
CA GLU A 18 -5.20 10.69 17.29
C GLU A 18 -5.50 9.18 17.27
N ASN A 19 -5.04 8.45 16.25
CA ASN A 19 -5.02 7.01 16.29
C ASN A 19 -3.85 6.53 17.17
N ARG A 20 -4.11 6.41 18.48
CA ARG A 20 -3.08 6.10 19.48
C ARG A 20 -2.39 4.77 19.19
N THR A 21 -3.14 3.74 18.77
CA THR A 21 -2.58 2.43 18.44
C THR A 21 -1.59 2.54 17.28
N LEU A 22 -1.95 3.21 16.20
CA LEU A 22 -1.03 3.44 15.08
C LEU A 22 0.19 4.25 15.52
N ASN A 23 -0.03 5.38 16.18
CA ASN A 23 1.04 6.31 16.57
C ASN A 23 2.10 5.68 17.49
N GLN A 24 1.71 4.75 18.36
CA GLN A 24 2.63 4.01 19.24
C GLN A 24 3.60 3.09 18.46
N HIS A 25 3.18 2.58 17.29
CA HIS A 25 3.95 1.64 16.48
C HIS A 25 4.76 2.31 15.35
N LEU A 26 4.49 3.58 15.04
CA LEU A 26 5.25 4.29 14.01
C LEU A 26 6.69 4.56 14.46
N VAL A 27 7.65 4.34 13.55
CA VAL A 27 9.05 4.66 13.80
C VAL A 27 9.22 6.17 14.06
N LYS A 28 9.93 6.54 15.09
CA LYS A 28 10.12 7.96 15.49
C LYS A 28 11.33 8.55 14.77
N LYS A 29 11.12 8.95 13.50
CA LYS A 29 12.14 9.57 12.64
C LYS A 29 11.62 10.87 12.01
N PRO A 30 12.50 11.80 11.60
CA PRO A 30 12.09 13.08 11.00
C PRO A 30 11.14 12.90 9.80
N LEU A 31 11.43 11.95 8.90
CA LEU A 31 10.59 11.71 7.73
C LEU A 31 9.20 11.19 8.12
N THR A 32 9.09 10.38 9.18
CA THR A 32 7.78 9.96 9.73
C THR A 32 6.97 11.18 10.17
N LYS A 33 7.60 12.13 10.89
CA LYS A 33 6.94 13.36 11.28
C LYS A 33 6.46 14.16 10.07
N THR A 34 7.29 14.29 9.05
CA THR A 34 6.92 14.97 7.80
C THR A 34 5.72 14.29 7.12
N LEU A 35 5.66 12.96 7.08
CA LEU A 35 4.53 12.21 6.53
C LEU A 35 3.24 12.43 7.33
N ILE A 36 3.34 12.45 8.66
CA ILE A 36 2.21 12.70 9.55
C ILE A 36 1.70 14.14 9.39
N ASP A 37 2.60 15.13 9.32
CA ASP A 37 2.23 16.52 9.10
C ASP A 37 1.56 16.72 7.74
N ALA A 38 2.07 16.07 6.68
CA ALA A 38 1.44 16.07 5.36
C ALA A 38 0.06 15.42 5.36
N ALA A 39 -0.16 14.36 6.15
CA ALA A 39 -1.44 13.69 6.29
C ALA A 39 -2.55 14.58 6.88
N LYS A 40 -2.21 15.64 7.60
CA LYS A 40 -3.18 16.65 8.09
C LYS A 40 -3.82 17.41 6.92
N GLU A 41 -3.05 17.65 5.86
CA GLU A 41 -3.47 18.39 4.68
C GLU A 41 -4.22 17.51 3.65
N GLY A 42 -4.08 16.19 3.73
CA GLY A 42 -4.71 15.25 2.79
C GLY A 42 -3.92 13.97 2.59
N THR A 43 -4.18 13.29 1.47
CA THR A 43 -3.46 12.06 1.10
C THR A 43 -2.04 12.37 0.64
N PRO A 44 -0.99 11.97 1.39
CA PRO A 44 0.40 12.21 0.98
C PRO A 44 0.84 11.18 -0.07
N LEU A 45 1.34 11.66 -1.20
CA LEU A 45 2.06 10.89 -2.20
C LEU A 45 3.55 11.23 -2.10
N LEU A 46 4.34 10.25 -1.74
CA LEU A 46 5.80 10.34 -1.68
C LEU A 46 6.43 9.68 -2.89
N LYS A 47 7.35 10.36 -3.55
CA LYS A 47 8.16 9.85 -4.65
C LYS A 47 9.61 9.71 -4.19
N LEU A 48 10.17 8.53 -4.36
CA LEU A 48 11.58 8.21 -4.10
C LEU A 48 12.27 7.72 -5.37
N GLY A 49 13.44 8.27 -5.67
CA GLY A 49 14.24 7.89 -6.83
C GLY A 49 13.82 8.57 -8.13
N LYS A 50 14.32 8.05 -9.25
CA LYS A 50 14.04 8.57 -10.60
C LYS A 50 14.22 7.49 -11.68
N GLY A 51 13.50 7.63 -12.79
CA GLY A 51 13.61 6.71 -13.94
C GLY A 51 12.64 5.53 -13.83
N THR A 52 13.02 4.44 -14.48
CA THR A 52 12.26 3.18 -14.53
C THR A 52 13.06 2.04 -13.89
N PRO A 53 12.39 0.98 -13.34
CA PRO A 53 10.93 0.81 -13.28
C PRO A 53 10.24 1.84 -12.40
N ARG A 54 8.91 2.01 -12.55
CA ARG A 54 8.08 2.85 -11.71
C ARG A 54 7.00 1.99 -11.07
N VAL A 55 6.95 1.97 -9.75
CA VAL A 55 5.96 1.19 -9.00
C VAL A 55 5.28 2.03 -7.96
N MET A 56 4.11 1.57 -7.50
CA MET A 56 3.37 2.23 -6.43
C MET A 56 3.02 1.25 -5.33
N ILE A 57 3.24 1.68 -4.08
CA ILE A 57 2.86 0.99 -2.85
C ILE A 57 1.83 1.83 -2.13
N ILE A 58 0.71 1.22 -1.78
CA ILE A 58 -0.39 1.89 -1.10
C ILE A 58 -0.72 1.16 0.19
N SER A 59 -1.10 1.92 1.22
CA SER A 59 -1.71 1.44 2.46
C SER A 59 -2.67 2.48 3.02
N GLY A 60 -3.60 2.06 3.87
CA GLY A 60 -4.53 2.96 4.55
C GLY A 60 -5.73 3.39 3.71
N ILE A 61 -6.11 2.64 2.68
CA ILE A 61 -7.44 2.74 2.02
C ILE A 61 -8.53 2.44 3.05
N HIS A 62 -8.32 1.43 3.89
CA HIS A 62 -9.09 1.22 5.11
C HIS A 62 -8.30 1.74 6.31
N GLY A 63 -8.86 2.74 7.00
CA GLY A 63 -8.14 3.41 8.09
C GLY A 63 -7.87 2.55 9.32
N ASN A 64 -8.66 1.52 9.53
CA ASN A 64 -8.57 0.58 10.64
C ASN A 64 -7.65 -0.63 10.40
N GLU A 65 -6.96 -0.69 9.26
CA GLU A 65 -6.01 -1.75 8.90
C GLU A 65 -4.58 -1.25 9.14
N LEU A 66 -4.13 -1.29 10.40
CA LEU A 66 -2.93 -0.58 10.86
C LEU A 66 -1.58 -1.20 10.43
N PRO A 67 -1.40 -2.54 10.38
CA PRO A 67 -0.10 -3.14 10.11
C PRO A 67 0.55 -2.69 8.80
N PRO A 68 -0.15 -2.59 7.66
CA PRO A 68 0.45 -2.11 6.40
C PRO A 68 0.93 -0.66 6.48
N GLN A 69 0.22 0.20 7.21
CA GLN A 69 0.59 1.60 7.37
C GLN A 69 1.91 1.73 8.15
N ILE A 70 2.07 0.93 9.23
CA ILE A 70 3.30 0.84 10.02
C ILE A 70 4.46 0.39 9.13
N SER A 71 4.23 -0.66 8.35
CA SER A 71 5.23 -1.27 7.47
C SER A 71 5.66 -0.33 6.35
N SER A 72 4.71 0.39 5.76
CA SER A 72 4.97 1.38 4.71
C SER A 72 5.85 2.51 5.23
N VAL A 73 5.52 3.08 6.41
CA VAL A 73 6.34 4.13 7.04
C VAL A 73 7.73 3.63 7.41
N ARG A 74 7.85 2.40 7.93
CA ARG A 74 9.14 1.77 8.19
C ARG A 74 9.97 1.65 6.92
N LEU A 75 9.41 1.07 5.87
CA LEU A 75 10.09 0.86 4.58
C LEU A 75 10.54 2.19 3.95
N ILE A 76 9.69 3.22 3.96
CA ILE A 76 10.03 4.56 3.48
C ILE A 76 11.28 5.11 4.20
N ASN A 77 11.33 4.98 5.53
CA ASN A 77 12.47 5.47 6.32
C ASN A 77 13.76 4.70 6.06
N GLU A 78 13.67 3.41 5.74
CA GLU A 78 14.83 2.57 5.43
C GLU A 78 15.38 2.85 4.03
N ILE A 79 14.50 2.93 3.03
CA ILE A 79 14.95 3.11 1.64
C ILE A 79 15.26 4.55 1.27
N ASN A 80 14.80 5.54 2.06
CA ASN A 80 15.07 6.95 1.81
C ASN A 80 16.58 7.29 1.76
N VAL A 81 17.43 6.47 2.35
CA VAL A 81 18.89 6.67 2.36
C VAL A 81 19.61 5.86 1.29
N ILE A 82 18.90 5.07 0.49
CA ILE A 82 19.46 4.16 -0.52
C ILE A 82 19.40 4.81 -1.91
N LYS A 83 20.43 4.64 -2.72
CA LYS A 83 20.39 5.05 -4.13
C LYS A 83 19.56 4.06 -4.94
N LEU A 84 18.36 4.46 -5.34
CA LEU A 84 17.45 3.64 -6.12
C LEU A 84 17.75 3.76 -7.63
N ARG A 85 17.65 2.64 -8.33
CA ARG A 85 17.49 2.59 -9.79
C ARG A 85 16.01 2.40 -10.11
N GLY A 86 15.32 3.45 -10.55
CA GLY A 86 13.88 3.46 -10.73
C GLY A 86 13.18 4.43 -9.78
N THR A 87 11.86 4.42 -9.79
CA THR A 87 11.02 5.31 -8.98
C THR A 87 10.00 4.49 -8.20
N ILE A 88 9.96 4.70 -6.90
CA ILE A 88 8.93 4.13 -6.02
C ILE A 88 8.03 5.27 -5.56
N TYR A 89 6.73 5.12 -5.79
CA TYR A 89 5.71 5.99 -5.24
C TYR A 89 5.07 5.31 -4.03
N PHE A 90 4.93 6.05 -2.94
CA PHE A 90 4.27 5.58 -1.72
C PHE A 90 3.07 6.44 -1.40
N ILE A 91 1.97 5.79 -1.04
CA ILE A 91 0.83 6.38 -0.37
C ILE A 91 0.67 5.63 0.96
N PRO A 92 1.40 6.05 2.04
CA PRO A 92 1.40 5.32 3.31
C PRO A 92 0.09 5.49 4.08
N PHE A 93 -0.63 6.58 3.84
CA PHE A 93 -1.86 7.00 4.50
C PHE A 93 -2.85 7.47 3.43
N ALA A 94 -3.53 6.51 2.77
CA ALA A 94 -4.41 6.86 1.66
C ALA A 94 -5.60 7.73 2.09
N ILE A 95 -6.16 7.48 3.28
CA ILE A 95 -7.26 8.27 3.83
C ILE A 95 -6.97 8.64 5.29
N PRO A 96 -6.17 9.70 5.53
CA PRO A 96 -5.76 10.09 6.88
C PRO A 96 -6.93 10.30 7.84
N LYS A 97 -8.06 10.85 7.39
CA LYS A 97 -9.26 11.04 8.21
C LYS A 97 -9.88 9.71 8.65
N ALA A 98 -9.93 8.71 7.77
CA ALA A 98 -10.40 7.37 8.14
C ALA A 98 -9.43 6.68 9.11
N ILE A 99 -8.12 6.90 8.96
CA ILE A 99 -7.07 6.39 9.86
C ILE A 99 -7.21 7.02 11.25
N MET A 100 -7.37 8.34 11.32
CA MET A 100 -7.63 9.07 12.57
C MET A 100 -8.84 8.48 13.30
N GLN A 101 -9.91 8.21 12.56
CA GLN A 101 -11.17 7.66 13.09
C GLN A 101 -11.16 6.15 13.32
N ASN A 102 -10.06 5.47 12.99
CA ASN A 102 -9.96 4.01 13.01
C ASN A 102 -11.11 3.35 12.24
N SER A 103 -11.46 3.89 11.09
CA SER A 103 -12.64 3.53 10.30
C SER A 103 -12.24 2.78 9.01
N ARG A 104 -13.03 1.75 8.66
CA ARG A 104 -12.95 1.10 7.35
C ARG A 104 -13.51 1.99 6.24
N ARG A 105 -14.52 2.80 6.55
CA ARG A 105 -15.25 3.62 5.57
C ARG A 105 -14.82 5.08 5.65
N PHE A 106 -14.93 5.75 4.51
CA PHE A 106 -14.77 7.19 4.40
C PHE A 106 -15.99 7.77 3.68
N ASP A 107 -16.60 8.82 4.26
CA ASP A 107 -17.84 9.45 3.77
C ASP A 107 -18.95 8.44 3.46
N GLY A 108 -19.08 7.40 4.31
CA GLY A 108 -20.09 6.34 4.19
C GLY A 108 -19.75 5.22 3.20
N PHE A 109 -18.68 5.36 2.39
CA PHE A 109 -18.32 4.42 1.33
C PHE A 109 -17.13 3.54 1.72
N ASP A 110 -17.13 2.30 1.23
CA ASP A 110 -15.93 1.47 1.18
C ASP A 110 -15.11 1.91 -0.05
N MET A 111 -13.99 2.60 0.21
CA MET A 111 -13.17 3.15 -0.86
C MET A 111 -12.49 2.06 -1.70
N ASN A 112 -12.28 0.86 -1.14
CA ASN A 112 -11.82 -0.31 -1.89
C ASN A 112 -12.94 -1.06 -2.63
N ARG A 113 -14.07 -0.39 -2.87
CA ARG A 113 -15.18 -0.78 -3.75
C ARG A 113 -15.63 0.40 -4.61
N SER A 114 -14.82 1.44 -4.69
CA SER A 114 -15.23 2.72 -5.30
C SER A 114 -14.20 3.27 -6.30
N ALA A 115 -13.16 2.51 -6.69
CA ALA A 115 -12.11 3.00 -7.57
C ALA A 115 -12.60 3.37 -8.99
N TYR A 116 -13.70 2.78 -9.45
CA TYR A 116 -14.35 3.18 -10.72
C TYR A 116 -15.15 4.49 -10.63
N LYS A 117 -15.49 4.97 -9.41
CA LYS A 117 -16.34 6.14 -9.20
C LYS A 117 -15.53 7.44 -9.25
N PRO A 118 -15.78 8.36 -10.20
CA PRO A 118 -15.16 9.68 -10.20
C PRO A 118 -15.39 10.43 -8.89
N GLY A 119 -14.39 11.19 -8.45
CA GLY A 119 -14.45 11.98 -7.21
C GLY A 119 -14.12 11.21 -5.93
N THR A 120 -13.85 9.92 -6.01
CA THR A 120 -13.31 9.15 -4.87
C THR A 120 -11.79 9.16 -4.89
N ILE A 121 -11.17 9.08 -3.70
CA ILE A 121 -9.70 9.01 -3.60
C ILE A 121 -9.13 7.79 -4.35
N SER A 122 -9.81 6.64 -4.30
CA SER A 122 -9.37 5.45 -5.03
C SER A 122 -9.39 5.66 -6.55
N ASN A 123 -10.35 6.43 -7.07
CA ASN A 123 -10.38 6.81 -8.48
C ASN A 123 -9.26 7.80 -8.83
N ASP A 124 -8.95 8.73 -7.94
CA ASP A 124 -7.84 9.66 -8.17
C ASP A 124 -6.49 8.94 -8.15
N ILE A 125 -6.31 7.95 -7.27
CA ILE A 125 -5.14 7.06 -7.29
C ILE A 125 -5.08 6.27 -8.61
N LEU A 126 -6.21 5.71 -9.08
CA LEU A 126 -6.26 4.99 -10.34
C LEU A 126 -5.82 5.87 -11.54
N LYS A 127 -6.24 7.14 -11.59
CA LYS A 127 -5.79 8.10 -12.61
C LYS A 127 -4.28 8.36 -12.51
N LEU A 128 -3.71 8.40 -11.30
CA LEU A 128 -2.28 8.58 -11.10
C LEU A 128 -1.46 7.43 -11.68
N LEU A 129 -1.94 6.19 -11.66
CA LEU A 129 -1.23 5.06 -12.26
C LEU A 129 -0.89 5.34 -13.73
N LYS A 130 -1.84 5.87 -14.47
CA LYS A 130 -1.66 6.23 -15.89
C LYS A 130 -0.75 7.46 -16.07
N SER A 131 -1.04 8.55 -15.35
CA SER A 131 -0.31 9.82 -15.50
C SER A 131 1.16 9.71 -15.09
N LEU A 132 1.47 8.93 -14.05
CA LEU A 132 2.82 8.68 -13.57
C LEU A 132 3.50 7.51 -14.31
N LYS A 133 2.79 6.83 -15.22
CA LYS A 133 3.26 5.64 -15.96
C LYS A 133 3.75 4.54 -15.01
N ILE A 134 2.91 4.21 -14.03
CA ILE A 134 3.18 3.14 -13.06
C ILE A 134 3.14 1.79 -13.78
N GLY A 135 4.21 1.00 -13.64
CA GLY A 135 4.33 -0.32 -14.24
C GLY A 135 3.78 -1.46 -13.38
N ALA A 136 3.65 -1.26 -12.07
CA ALA A 136 3.04 -2.20 -11.15
C ALA A 136 2.54 -1.51 -9.89
N LEU A 137 1.43 -2.00 -9.35
CA LEU A 137 0.79 -1.53 -8.11
C LEU A 137 0.72 -2.67 -7.08
N ALA A 138 0.99 -2.36 -5.82
CA ALA A 138 0.61 -3.22 -4.70
C ALA A 138 -0.15 -2.41 -3.65
N ASP A 139 -1.36 -2.86 -3.32
CA ASP A 139 -2.22 -2.32 -2.28
C ASP A 139 -2.20 -3.22 -1.06
N PHE A 140 -1.86 -2.67 0.11
CA PHE A 140 -1.58 -3.44 1.32
C PHE A 140 -2.67 -3.23 2.36
N HIS A 141 -3.23 -4.35 2.80
CA HIS A 141 -4.37 -4.46 3.70
C HIS A 141 -4.11 -5.40 4.87
N SER A 142 -5.06 -5.44 5.81
CA SER A 142 -5.14 -6.51 6.79
C SER A 142 -6.55 -7.07 6.90
N THR A 143 -6.61 -8.37 7.14
CA THR A 143 -7.84 -9.15 7.27
C THR A 143 -7.99 -9.70 8.68
N GLN A 144 -9.23 -9.76 9.20
CA GLN A 144 -9.52 -10.39 10.48
C GLN A 144 -9.53 -11.92 10.34
N LYS A 145 -9.11 -12.63 11.39
CA LYS A 145 -8.92 -14.07 11.40
C LYS A 145 -10.12 -14.90 10.94
N ASN A 146 -11.34 -14.43 11.17
CA ASN A 146 -12.59 -15.15 10.85
C ASN A 146 -13.35 -14.46 9.69
N SER A 147 -12.69 -13.60 8.90
CA SER A 147 -13.28 -12.93 7.76
C SER A 147 -12.85 -13.59 6.43
N ASN A 148 -13.28 -13.05 5.33
CA ASN A 148 -12.81 -13.43 4.00
C ASN A 148 -11.79 -12.38 3.52
N PRO A 149 -10.48 -12.73 3.36
CA PRO A 149 -9.91 -14.08 3.32
C PRO A 149 -9.53 -14.71 4.67
N GLY A 150 -9.41 -13.94 5.76
CA GLY A 150 -9.07 -14.44 7.10
C GLY A 150 -7.69 -15.09 7.25
N VAL A 151 -6.87 -15.04 6.20
CA VAL A 151 -5.52 -15.59 6.15
C VAL A 151 -4.58 -14.63 5.41
N GLN A 152 -3.29 -14.73 5.71
CA GLN A 152 -2.28 -14.02 4.93
C GLN A 152 -2.36 -14.45 3.46
N SER A 153 -2.56 -13.50 2.56
CA SER A 153 -2.86 -13.80 1.16
C SER A 153 -2.45 -12.69 0.20
N ILE A 154 -2.38 -13.07 -1.08
CA ILE A 154 -2.17 -12.15 -2.20
C ILE A 154 -3.32 -12.36 -3.18
N PHE A 155 -4.12 -11.32 -3.40
CA PHE A 155 -5.15 -11.29 -4.44
C PHE A 155 -4.56 -10.84 -5.76
N CYS A 156 -5.02 -11.45 -6.83
CA CYS A 156 -4.62 -11.13 -8.19
C CYS A 156 -5.67 -11.59 -9.20
N SER A 157 -5.52 -11.17 -10.44
CA SER A 157 -6.27 -11.67 -11.57
C SER A 157 -5.33 -12.09 -12.71
N LYS A 158 -5.79 -13.01 -13.59
CA LYS A 158 -5.03 -13.43 -14.77
C LYS A 158 -5.29 -12.54 -15.98
N LYS A 159 -6.51 -12.03 -16.11
CA LYS A 159 -6.94 -11.21 -17.25
C LYS A 159 -7.52 -9.89 -16.76
N PRO A 160 -7.26 -8.79 -17.46
CA PRO A 160 -6.46 -8.67 -18.68
C PRO A 160 -4.93 -8.66 -18.44
N CYS A 161 -4.45 -8.55 -17.18
CA CYS A 161 -3.04 -8.42 -16.85
C CYS A 161 -2.46 -9.70 -16.23
N TYR A 162 -1.95 -10.62 -17.05
CA TYR A 162 -1.33 -11.87 -16.55
C TYR A 162 -0.10 -11.62 -15.65
N GLU A 163 0.53 -10.47 -15.79
CA GLU A 163 1.65 -10.05 -14.93
C GLU A 163 1.24 -9.91 -13.46
N SER A 164 -0.03 -9.56 -13.17
CA SER A 164 -0.60 -9.57 -11.83
C SER A 164 -0.47 -10.96 -11.16
N PHE A 165 -0.82 -12.03 -11.89
CA PHE A 165 -0.68 -13.39 -11.39
C PHE A 165 0.78 -13.79 -11.14
N LYS A 166 1.70 -13.45 -12.06
CA LYS A 166 3.13 -13.75 -11.87
C LYS A 166 3.69 -13.04 -10.64
N MET A 167 3.35 -11.78 -10.47
CA MET A 167 3.74 -10.98 -9.32
C MET A 167 3.19 -11.56 -8.01
N ALA A 168 1.90 -11.91 -7.99
CA ALA A 168 1.26 -12.55 -6.84
C ALA A 168 1.93 -13.89 -6.49
N LYS A 169 2.24 -14.70 -7.49
CA LYS A 169 2.94 -15.98 -7.30
C LYS A 169 4.31 -15.77 -6.66
N TYR A 170 5.10 -14.85 -7.20
CA TYR A 170 6.42 -14.54 -6.64
C TYR A 170 6.34 -14.08 -5.18
N ILE A 171 5.42 -13.12 -4.88
CA ILE A 171 5.26 -12.63 -3.51
C ILE A 171 4.82 -13.77 -2.59
N ALA A 172 3.83 -14.56 -2.99
CA ALA A 172 3.27 -15.63 -2.17
C ALA A 172 4.30 -16.70 -1.83
N GLU A 173 5.10 -17.15 -2.81
CA GLU A 173 6.15 -18.16 -2.62
C GLU A 173 7.25 -17.68 -1.65
N ASN A 174 7.58 -16.39 -1.67
CA ASN A 174 8.63 -15.80 -0.83
C ASN A 174 8.13 -15.29 0.53
N THR A 175 6.81 -15.25 0.77
CA THR A 175 6.23 -14.72 2.02
C THR A 175 5.30 -15.71 2.71
N SER A 176 5.24 -16.95 2.22
CA SER A 176 4.31 -17.99 2.71
C SER A 176 2.84 -17.53 2.73
N SER A 177 2.46 -16.69 1.75
CA SER A 177 1.10 -16.18 1.61
C SER A 177 0.27 -17.09 0.70
N LYS A 178 -1.05 -17.18 0.96
CA LYS A 178 -1.98 -17.89 0.07
C LYS A 178 -2.28 -17.03 -1.16
N ILE A 179 -2.25 -17.62 -2.34
CA ILE A 179 -2.72 -16.95 -3.56
C ILE A 179 -4.24 -17.07 -3.65
N ILE A 180 -4.93 -15.95 -3.87
CA ILE A 180 -6.36 -15.89 -4.20
C ILE A 180 -6.47 -15.21 -5.55
N CYS A 181 -6.57 -16.04 -6.58
CA CYS A 181 -6.50 -15.59 -7.97
C CYS A 181 -7.85 -15.73 -8.66
N GLN A 182 -8.28 -14.66 -9.33
CA GLN A 182 -9.44 -14.67 -10.23
C GLN A 182 -8.99 -14.88 -11.68
N GLU A 183 -9.84 -15.52 -12.48
CA GLU A 183 -9.57 -15.62 -13.92
C GLU A 183 -9.66 -14.25 -14.59
N ASN A 184 -10.65 -13.44 -14.20
CA ASN A 184 -10.85 -12.09 -14.72
C ASN A 184 -10.94 -11.09 -13.59
N ALA A 185 -10.27 -9.94 -13.74
CA ALA A 185 -10.41 -8.79 -12.84
C ALA A 185 -11.86 -8.31 -12.80
N GLY A 186 -12.26 -7.69 -11.69
CA GLY A 186 -13.60 -7.13 -11.50
C GLY A 186 -14.70 -8.15 -11.18
N THR A 187 -14.36 -9.42 -10.95
CA THR A 187 -15.37 -10.46 -10.73
C THR A 187 -15.69 -10.74 -9.27
N LEU A 188 -14.72 -10.60 -8.36
CA LEU A 188 -14.90 -10.90 -6.95
C LEU A 188 -15.10 -9.62 -6.11
N PHE A 189 -14.24 -8.64 -6.31
CA PHE A 189 -14.24 -7.39 -5.55
C PHE A 189 -14.36 -6.17 -6.46
N THR A 190 -15.41 -6.14 -7.27
CA THR A 190 -15.69 -5.03 -8.20
C THR A 190 -15.48 -3.67 -7.53
N GLY A 191 -14.69 -2.82 -8.16
CA GLY A 191 -14.33 -1.50 -7.65
C GLY A 191 -13.21 -1.48 -6.61
N ALA A 192 -12.57 -2.63 -6.31
CA ALA A 192 -11.31 -2.65 -5.60
C ALA A 192 -10.21 -2.00 -6.45
N LEU A 193 -9.27 -1.33 -5.80
CA LEU A 193 -8.21 -0.61 -6.51
C LEU A 193 -7.35 -1.55 -7.36
N GLU A 194 -7.04 -2.74 -6.86
CA GLU A 194 -6.31 -3.79 -7.58
C GLU A 194 -7.07 -4.23 -8.83
N ASP A 195 -8.38 -4.55 -8.70
CA ASP A 195 -9.21 -4.98 -9.82
C ASP A 195 -9.28 -3.90 -10.92
N GLU A 196 -9.57 -2.65 -10.55
CA GLU A 196 -9.68 -1.54 -11.51
C GLU A 196 -8.34 -1.18 -12.16
N ALA A 197 -7.22 -1.32 -11.43
CA ALA A 197 -5.87 -1.18 -11.99
C ALA A 197 -5.59 -2.26 -13.04
N ASN A 198 -5.90 -3.53 -12.75
CA ASN A 198 -5.77 -4.63 -13.71
C ASN A 198 -6.67 -4.43 -14.94
N LEU A 199 -7.92 -4.02 -14.75
CA LEU A 199 -8.84 -3.70 -15.86
C LEU A 199 -8.31 -2.55 -16.73
N SER A 200 -7.61 -1.58 -16.15
CA SER A 200 -7.01 -0.45 -16.87
C SER A 200 -5.65 -0.76 -17.51
N GLY A 201 -5.15 -2.00 -17.38
CA GLY A 201 -3.90 -2.47 -17.97
C GLY A 201 -2.65 -2.26 -17.11
N THR A 202 -2.80 -1.86 -15.83
CA THR A 202 -1.69 -1.77 -14.87
C THR A 202 -1.69 -3.02 -14.00
N PRO A 203 -0.67 -3.89 -14.06
CA PRO A 203 -0.56 -5.07 -13.19
C PRO A 203 -0.64 -4.67 -11.71
N ALA A 204 -1.56 -5.28 -10.97
CA ALA A 204 -1.79 -4.94 -9.58
C ALA A 204 -2.07 -6.17 -8.72
N VAL A 205 -1.72 -6.10 -7.44
CA VAL A 205 -2.04 -7.10 -6.41
C VAL A 205 -2.56 -6.41 -5.15
N THR A 206 -3.44 -7.12 -4.42
CA THR A 206 -3.75 -6.78 -3.02
C THR A 206 -3.06 -7.77 -2.09
N CYS A 207 -2.29 -7.26 -1.15
CA CYS A 207 -1.56 -8.06 -0.17
C CYS A 207 -2.23 -7.93 1.20
N GLU A 208 -2.56 -9.07 1.82
CA GLU A 208 -3.25 -9.15 3.10
C GLU A 208 -2.38 -9.80 4.17
N VAL A 209 -2.35 -9.21 5.35
CA VAL A 209 -1.84 -9.87 6.56
C VAL A 209 -2.95 -10.02 7.59
N VAL A 210 -2.79 -10.97 8.52
CA VAL A 210 -3.84 -11.17 9.54
C VAL A 210 -3.64 -10.19 10.69
N SER A 211 -4.64 -9.35 10.94
CA SER A 211 -4.74 -8.49 12.12
C SER A 211 -6.20 -8.07 12.32
N ASN A 212 -6.63 -7.92 13.56
CA ASN A 212 -7.95 -7.37 13.85
C ASN A 212 -8.01 -5.88 13.55
N ASN A 213 -9.18 -5.39 13.17
CA ASN A 213 -9.42 -3.99 12.89
C ASN A 213 -9.03 -3.09 14.07
N GLY A 214 -8.24 -2.07 13.82
CA GLY A 214 -7.76 -1.14 14.83
C GLY A 214 -6.70 -1.70 15.79
N TRP A 215 -6.19 -2.91 15.52
CA TRP A 215 -5.15 -3.57 16.30
C TRP A 215 -3.90 -3.82 15.47
N VAL A 216 -2.82 -4.14 16.19
CA VAL A 216 -1.55 -4.56 15.59
C VAL A 216 -1.22 -5.94 16.17
N GLU A 217 -1.62 -6.99 15.46
CA GLU A 217 -1.28 -8.37 15.86
C GLU A 217 0.24 -8.57 15.78
N LYS A 218 0.76 -9.32 16.74
CA LYS A 218 2.21 -9.62 16.80
C LYS A 218 2.70 -10.22 15.48
N GLY A 219 3.72 -9.60 14.90
CA GLY A 219 4.34 -10.02 13.65
C GLY A 219 3.57 -9.61 12.39
N SER A 220 2.39 -8.98 12.48
CA SER A 220 1.66 -8.55 11.28
C SER A 220 2.33 -7.38 10.55
N PRO A 221 2.93 -6.37 11.20
CA PRO A 221 3.74 -5.39 10.48
C PRO A 221 4.95 -6.00 9.77
N GLU A 222 5.64 -6.93 10.41
CA GLU A 222 6.81 -7.62 9.84
C GLU A 222 6.43 -8.41 8.59
N ARG A 223 5.28 -9.11 8.62
CA ARG A 223 4.77 -9.85 7.46
C ARG A 223 4.39 -8.91 6.32
N SER A 224 3.69 -7.82 6.60
CA SER A 224 3.34 -6.81 5.59
C SER A 224 4.60 -6.13 5.01
N TYR A 225 5.57 -5.80 5.87
CA TYR A 225 6.86 -5.28 5.44
C TYR A 225 7.58 -6.27 4.51
N HIS A 226 7.56 -7.57 4.83
CA HIS A 226 8.18 -8.59 3.99
C HIS A 226 7.48 -8.71 2.63
N GLN A 227 6.15 -8.66 2.59
CA GLN A 227 5.39 -8.61 1.33
C GLN A 227 5.75 -7.37 0.51
N MET A 228 5.89 -6.18 1.12
CA MET A 228 6.32 -4.95 0.44
C MET A 228 7.71 -5.07 -0.16
N ARG A 229 8.68 -5.61 0.59
CA ARG A 229 10.04 -5.83 0.09
C ARG A 229 10.08 -6.82 -1.06
N THR A 230 9.33 -7.90 -0.95
CA THR A 230 9.24 -8.93 -2.00
C THR A 230 8.59 -8.38 -3.27
N PHE A 231 7.57 -7.52 -3.14
CA PHE A 231 7.01 -6.79 -4.28
C PHE A 231 8.06 -5.91 -4.97
N LEU A 232 8.86 -5.17 -4.20
CA LEU A 232 9.94 -4.34 -4.76
C LEU A 232 11.03 -5.16 -5.42
N ASP A 233 11.38 -6.32 -4.84
CA ASP A 233 12.35 -7.23 -5.43
C ASP A 233 11.86 -7.79 -6.77
N TYR A 234 10.61 -8.24 -6.85
CA TYR A 234 9.97 -8.63 -8.11
C TYR A 234 10.03 -7.53 -9.16
N ALA A 235 9.82 -6.29 -8.77
CA ALA A 235 9.87 -5.12 -9.65
C ALA A 235 11.31 -4.67 -10.01
N GLY A 236 12.33 -5.40 -9.55
CA GLY A 236 13.74 -5.14 -9.87
C GLY A 236 14.43 -4.12 -8.97
N PHE A 237 13.83 -3.73 -7.85
CA PHE A 237 14.48 -2.92 -6.83
C PHE A 237 15.28 -3.80 -5.86
N LYS A 238 16.54 -4.04 -6.17
CA LYS A 238 17.44 -4.75 -5.24
C LYS A 238 17.73 -3.86 -4.03
N LEU A 239 16.90 -4.01 -3.02
CA LEU A 239 17.17 -3.42 -1.70
C LEU A 239 18.17 -4.34 -1.01
N MET A 240 19.47 -4.00 -1.10
CA MET A 240 20.53 -4.76 -0.43
C MET A 240 20.16 -4.94 1.04
N GLU A 241 20.42 -6.13 1.59
CA GLU A 241 20.24 -6.39 3.01
C GLU A 241 21.05 -5.37 3.81
N LEU A 242 20.36 -4.59 4.63
CA LEU A 242 20.97 -3.61 5.53
C LEU A 242 21.62 -4.30 6.74
N THR A 243 22.19 -5.50 6.53
CA THR A 243 22.77 -6.31 7.62
C THR A 243 24.25 -6.06 7.88
N ASP A 244 24.94 -5.22 7.06
CA ASP A 244 26.39 -5.02 7.21
C ASP A 244 26.80 -3.57 7.44
N VAL A 245 26.08 -2.85 8.30
CA VAL A 245 26.62 -1.62 8.89
C VAL A 245 26.49 -1.73 10.41
N HIS A 246 27.32 -2.58 10.99
CA HIS A 246 27.73 -2.41 12.38
C HIS A 246 29.01 -1.57 12.38
N PRO A 247 29.04 -0.50 13.20
CA PRO A 247 30.29 0.25 13.46
C PRO A 247 31.25 -0.56 14.28
#